data_21def22b8fac58e57754e060d3cfda44
#
_entry.id   21def22b8fac58e57754e060d3cfda44
#
_cell.length_a   1.000
_cell.length_b   1.000
_cell.length_c   1.000
_cell.angle_alpha   90.00
_cell.angle_beta   90.00
_cell.angle_gamma   90.00
#
_symmetry.space_group_name_H-M   'P 1'
#
loop_
_entity.id
_entity.type
_entity.pdbx_description
1 polymer ?
#
loop_
_entity_poly.entity_id
_entity_poly.type
_entity_poly.pdbx_seq_one_letter_code
_entity_poly.pdbx_strand_id
1 'polypeptide(L)'
;MDLKTSNTARPHGMAWLRDDRHSFFLAGMMWVLIVLMIVPEGFDYQSLTTTGAPSSGGAISRLLWLGLLALSVILIFWRAGLAWLLARTLNPFLLLFVALAVASIAWSIDPALSLRRLIRLGTIVLACMAFVLMSWHARRYQNVVRPILTIVLLGSIVFGLVFPSLAIHQQTSAELVGAWRGLANHKNGLGALSCITLIFWFHAWLTREVKLLPALAGGAVAATCLVLSRSSTSLAATVFVMVFLVMLLRSPHGLRPYMPYLVAMLVAILLIYALAILNLIPGLGTLMAPIAALTGKDMSLTGRTEIWAILSEHIRYHPFLGTGYGAYWTAGPVAGTESYEFVWRMGSFYPGSAHNGYLEIVNDLGWAGLLCLIAYIVTHVRQSLQLLAMDRHQGALYLALFFQQAITNLSETHWFSVLSVDFVIMTLATTALARALLEQRLRLVFGEPQPSTSGPIDGMALPLARKSFTRVQGGGA
;
A
#
# COMPACT_ATOMS: atom_id res chain seq x y z
N MET A 1 -44.83 44.84 -20.53
CA MET A 1 -44.76 44.21 -19.17
C MET A 1 -43.85 43.04 -19.29
N ASP A 2 -42.53 43.33 -19.17
CA ASP A 2 -41.46 42.37 -19.43
C ASP A 2 -41.20 41.52 -18.19
N LEU A 3 -41.53 40.25 -18.28
CA LEU A 3 -41.16 39.27 -17.29
C LEU A 3 -39.63 38.97 -17.41
N LYS A 4 -38.84 39.68 -16.62
CA LYS A 4 -37.45 39.31 -16.37
C LYS A 4 -37.44 37.90 -15.73
N THR A 5 -37.08 36.90 -16.51
CA THR A 5 -36.73 35.58 -16.02
C THR A 5 -35.54 35.71 -15.08
N SER A 6 -35.81 35.52 -13.79
CA SER A 6 -34.75 35.43 -12.77
C SER A 6 -33.82 34.28 -13.12
N ASN A 7 -32.62 34.65 -13.48
CA ASN A 7 -31.51 33.70 -13.69
C ASN A 7 -31.11 33.16 -12.32
N THR A 8 -31.83 32.14 -11.83
CA THR A 8 -31.42 31.39 -10.64
C THR A 8 -30.13 30.72 -11.00
N ALA A 9 -29.04 31.24 -10.46
CA ALA A 9 -27.72 30.67 -10.58
C ALA A 9 -27.79 29.16 -10.27
N ARG A 10 -27.56 28.31 -11.27
CA ARG A 10 -27.36 26.88 -11.07
C ARG A 10 -26.26 26.74 -10.04
N PRO A 11 -26.45 25.96 -8.99
CA PRO A 11 -25.38 25.74 -8.01
C PRO A 11 -24.14 25.26 -8.78
N HIS A 12 -23.04 25.99 -8.62
CA HIS A 12 -21.76 25.70 -9.25
C HIS A 12 -21.38 24.26 -8.92
N GLY A 13 -21.64 23.32 -9.82
CA GLY A 13 -21.39 21.88 -9.77
C GLY A 13 -20.61 21.36 -8.54
N MET A 14 -19.74 20.38 -8.68
CA MET A 14 -19.00 19.83 -7.54
C MET A 14 -17.83 20.71 -7.04
N ALA A 15 -17.78 22.02 -7.40
CA ALA A 15 -16.71 22.92 -6.97
C ALA A 15 -16.57 23.02 -5.43
N TRP A 16 -17.67 22.88 -4.70
CA TRP A 16 -17.69 22.87 -3.23
C TRP A 16 -16.98 21.68 -2.60
N LEU A 17 -16.76 20.59 -3.37
CA LEU A 17 -15.99 19.41 -2.91
C LEU A 17 -14.48 19.64 -3.00
N ARG A 18 -14.03 20.60 -3.81
CA ARG A 18 -12.63 20.89 -4.09
C ARG A 18 -12.09 21.94 -3.13
N ASP A 19 -11.65 21.52 -1.95
CA ASP A 19 -10.97 22.40 -1.00
C ASP A 19 -9.47 22.08 -0.96
N ASP A 20 -8.66 23.03 -1.43
CA ASP A 20 -7.19 22.89 -1.49
C ASP A 20 -6.47 23.57 -0.33
N ARG A 21 -7.19 24.19 0.60
CA ARG A 21 -6.62 25.01 1.69
C ARG A 21 -5.74 24.19 2.66
N HIS A 22 -6.01 22.89 2.79
CA HIS A 22 -5.34 22.03 3.78
C HIS A 22 -4.26 21.12 3.18
N SER A 23 -3.79 21.41 1.96
CA SER A 23 -2.88 20.51 1.24
C SER A 23 -1.57 20.24 1.96
N PHE A 24 -0.98 21.25 2.57
CA PHE A 24 0.28 21.13 3.32
C PHE A 24 0.11 20.26 4.58
N PHE A 25 -0.95 20.50 5.31
CA PHE A 25 -1.29 19.74 6.52
C PHE A 25 -1.52 18.25 6.21
N LEU A 26 -2.27 17.96 5.15
CA LEU A 26 -2.53 16.58 4.72
C LEU A 26 -1.26 15.87 4.25
N ALA A 27 -0.36 16.60 3.57
CA ALA A 27 0.95 16.07 3.21
C ALA A 27 1.76 15.75 4.47
N GLY A 28 1.75 16.63 5.49
CA GLY A 28 2.39 16.39 6.78
C GLY A 28 1.84 15.15 7.50
N MET A 29 0.52 14.96 7.50
CA MET A 29 -0.11 13.76 8.07
C MET A 29 0.35 12.48 7.37
N MET A 30 0.44 12.48 6.03
CA MET A 30 0.95 11.34 5.27
C MET A 30 2.45 11.11 5.50
N TRP A 31 3.24 12.17 5.65
CA TRP A 31 4.65 12.07 6.02
C TRP A 31 4.82 11.34 7.35
N VAL A 32 4.11 11.78 8.38
CA VAL A 32 4.19 11.16 9.72
C VAL A 32 3.77 9.69 9.64
N LEU A 33 2.65 9.37 8.97
CA LEU A 33 2.19 8.01 8.82
C LEU A 33 3.22 7.12 8.11
N ILE A 34 3.74 7.55 6.95
CA ILE A 34 4.69 6.76 6.16
C ILE A 34 6.03 6.59 6.89
N VAL A 35 6.54 7.63 7.54
CA VAL A 35 7.78 7.55 8.31
C VAL A 35 7.63 6.61 9.50
N LEU A 36 6.52 6.65 10.24
CA LEU A 36 6.24 5.72 11.35
C LEU A 36 6.19 4.25 10.90
N MET A 37 5.87 4.00 9.64
CA MET A 37 5.81 2.64 9.09
C MET A 37 7.16 2.14 8.59
N ILE A 38 8.07 3.03 8.19
CA ILE A 38 9.35 2.67 7.56
C ILE A 38 10.45 2.55 8.60
N VAL A 39 10.52 3.54 9.48
CA VAL A 39 11.60 3.67 10.45
C VAL A 39 11.35 2.75 11.64
N PRO A 40 12.39 2.04 12.15
CA PRO A 40 12.25 1.23 13.35
C PRO A 40 11.77 2.06 14.54
N GLU A 41 11.00 1.42 15.41
CA GLU A 41 10.42 2.11 16.57
C GLU A 41 11.52 2.74 17.43
N GLY A 42 11.36 4.04 17.71
CA GLY A 42 12.35 4.82 18.47
C GLY A 42 13.64 5.14 17.72
N PHE A 43 13.68 4.93 16.40
CA PHE A 43 14.90 5.06 15.57
C PHE A 43 16.04 4.14 16.04
N ASP A 44 15.69 3.04 16.71
CA ASP A 44 16.67 2.10 17.27
C ASP A 44 17.18 1.11 16.20
N TYR A 45 18.10 1.59 15.37
CA TYR A 45 18.78 0.74 14.38
C TYR A 45 19.79 -0.22 15.00
N GLN A 46 20.25 0.05 16.24
CA GLN A 46 21.20 -0.83 16.91
C GLN A 46 20.56 -2.15 17.33
N SER A 47 19.32 -2.12 17.83
CA SER A 47 18.61 -3.35 18.16
C SER A 47 18.44 -4.27 16.95
N LEU A 48 18.28 -3.71 15.74
CA LEU A 48 18.20 -4.48 14.49
C LEU A 48 19.52 -5.17 14.13
N THR A 49 20.67 -4.69 14.62
CA THR A 49 21.98 -5.31 14.37
C THR A 49 22.31 -6.39 15.39
N THR A 50 21.84 -6.26 16.62
CA THR A 50 22.18 -7.16 17.74
C THR A 50 21.16 -8.26 17.96
N THR A 51 19.87 -7.93 17.92
CA THR A 51 18.79 -8.89 18.25
C THR A 51 17.92 -9.27 17.04
N GLY A 52 17.99 -8.50 15.95
CA GLY A 52 17.13 -8.68 14.79
C GLY A 52 15.64 -8.33 15.04
N ALA A 53 15.29 -8.01 16.28
CA ALA A 53 13.92 -7.69 16.68
C ALA A 53 13.73 -6.19 16.89
N PRO A 54 12.63 -5.59 16.37
CA PRO A 54 12.32 -4.20 16.67
C PRO A 54 12.04 -4.01 18.16
N SER A 55 12.58 -2.92 18.74
CA SER A 55 12.32 -2.55 20.13
C SER A 55 10.82 -2.29 20.38
N SER A 56 10.34 -2.58 21.59
CA SER A 56 8.97 -2.26 21.99
C SER A 56 8.78 -0.74 22.02
N GLY A 57 7.85 -0.23 21.22
CA GLY A 57 7.63 1.18 20.91
C GLY A 57 7.80 2.18 22.03
N GLY A 58 8.63 3.19 21.81
CA GLY A 58 8.86 4.30 22.71
C GLY A 58 7.60 5.16 22.95
N ALA A 59 7.60 5.96 24.03
CA ALA A 59 6.49 6.85 24.36
C ALA A 59 6.14 7.82 23.21
N ILE A 60 7.15 8.32 22.50
CA ILE A 60 6.99 9.22 21.35
C ILE A 60 6.20 8.55 20.23
N SER A 61 6.55 7.31 19.87
CA SER A 61 5.83 6.54 18.84
C SER A 61 4.35 6.37 19.21
N ARG A 62 4.06 6.04 20.47
CA ARG A 62 2.67 5.89 20.96
C ARG A 62 1.90 7.21 20.86
N LEU A 63 2.50 8.33 21.24
CA LEU A 63 1.87 9.66 21.13
C LEU A 63 1.57 10.03 19.67
N LEU A 64 2.50 9.75 18.74
CA LEU A 64 2.29 10.03 17.32
C LEU A 64 1.16 9.16 16.73
N TRP A 65 1.08 7.87 17.07
CA TRP A 65 -0.01 7.00 16.63
C TRP A 65 -1.37 7.46 17.18
N LEU A 66 -1.46 7.78 18.47
CA LEU A 66 -2.70 8.28 19.08
C LEU A 66 -3.09 9.66 18.53
N GLY A 67 -2.12 10.54 18.31
CA GLY A 67 -2.34 11.86 17.69
C GLY A 67 -2.89 11.74 16.28
N LEU A 68 -2.32 10.84 15.45
CA LEU A 68 -2.84 10.55 14.11
C LEU A 68 -4.25 9.97 14.15
N LEU A 69 -4.53 9.06 15.08
CA LEU A 69 -5.86 8.49 15.26
C LEU A 69 -6.88 9.57 15.60
N ALA A 70 -6.61 10.36 16.65
CA ALA A 70 -7.49 11.43 17.09
C ALA A 70 -7.76 12.44 15.97
N LEU A 71 -6.70 12.88 15.29
CA LEU A 71 -6.81 13.79 14.16
C LEU A 71 -7.65 13.20 13.02
N SER A 72 -7.44 11.94 12.66
CA SER A 72 -8.19 11.27 11.59
C SER A 72 -9.68 11.18 11.94
N VAL A 73 -10.00 10.85 13.18
CA VAL A 73 -11.38 10.81 13.67
C VAL A 73 -12.04 12.21 13.59
N ILE A 74 -11.35 13.25 14.05
CA ILE A 74 -11.85 14.64 13.97
C ILE A 74 -12.14 15.04 12.52
N LEU A 75 -11.23 14.76 11.59
CA LEU A 75 -11.39 15.10 10.17
C LEU A 75 -12.55 14.34 9.51
N ILE A 76 -12.75 13.07 9.87
CA ILE A 76 -13.86 12.25 9.38
C ILE A 76 -15.20 12.81 9.89
N PHE A 77 -15.28 13.15 11.18
CA PHE A 77 -16.49 13.75 11.76
C PHE A 77 -16.77 15.14 11.17
N TRP A 78 -15.76 15.93 10.89
CA TRP A 78 -15.93 17.22 10.22
C TRP A 78 -16.64 17.07 8.86
N ARG A 79 -16.38 15.98 8.12
CA ARG A 79 -17.02 15.69 6.83
C ARG A 79 -17.93 14.44 6.89
N ALA A 80 -18.66 14.26 7.98
CA ALA A 80 -19.43 13.04 8.25
C ALA A 80 -20.37 12.64 7.11
N GLY A 81 -21.06 13.59 6.49
CA GLY A 81 -21.94 13.31 5.34
C GLY A 81 -21.21 12.72 4.14
N LEU A 82 -20.04 13.27 3.81
CA LEU A 82 -19.19 12.76 2.73
C LEU A 82 -18.53 11.44 3.11
N ALA A 83 -18.13 11.29 4.37
CA ALA A 83 -17.59 10.04 4.92
C ALA A 83 -18.58 8.89 4.82
N TRP A 84 -19.86 9.13 5.09
CA TRP A 84 -20.93 8.16 4.93
C TRP A 84 -21.11 7.73 3.46
N LEU A 85 -21.09 8.68 2.53
CA LEU A 85 -21.16 8.38 1.09
C LEU A 85 -19.94 7.58 0.63
N LEU A 86 -18.74 7.94 1.10
CA LEU A 86 -17.50 7.22 0.80
C LEU A 86 -17.54 5.78 1.35
N ALA A 87 -18.01 5.60 2.58
CA ALA A 87 -18.14 4.28 3.21
C ALA A 87 -19.05 3.33 2.41
N ARG A 88 -20.09 3.84 1.77
CA ARG A 88 -20.99 3.05 0.89
C ARG A 88 -20.34 2.62 -0.43
N THR A 89 -19.28 3.29 -0.86
CA THR A 89 -18.54 2.95 -2.08
C THR A 89 -17.22 2.23 -1.78
N LEU A 90 -16.77 2.30 -0.53
CA LEU A 90 -15.58 1.61 -0.07
C LEU A 90 -15.74 0.09 -0.25
N ASN A 91 -14.63 -0.60 -0.42
CA ASN A 91 -14.61 -2.05 -0.43
C ASN A 91 -15.19 -2.58 0.90
N PRO A 92 -16.36 -3.24 0.90
CA PRO A 92 -17.02 -3.65 2.15
C PRO A 92 -16.20 -4.68 2.94
N PHE A 93 -15.35 -5.45 2.25
CA PHE A 93 -14.51 -6.47 2.88
C PHE A 93 -13.30 -5.86 3.61
N LEU A 94 -12.89 -4.61 3.31
CA LEU A 94 -11.98 -3.87 4.16
C LEU A 94 -12.61 -3.61 5.54
N LEU A 95 -13.86 -3.15 5.55
CA LEU A 95 -14.59 -2.89 6.80
C LEU A 95 -14.90 -4.18 7.56
N LEU A 96 -15.29 -5.24 6.83
CA LEU A 96 -15.54 -6.56 7.42
C LEU A 96 -14.26 -7.14 8.04
N PHE A 97 -13.10 -6.99 7.37
CA PHE A 97 -11.82 -7.43 7.92
C PHE A 97 -11.48 -6.69 9.22
N VAL A 98 -11.64 -5.37 9.24
CA VAL A 98 -11.43 -4.56 10.45
C VAL A 98 -12.38 -5.00 11.57
N ALA A 99 -13.65 -5.25 11.25
CA ALA A 99 -14.63 -5.72 12.23
C ALA A 99 -14.27 -7.12 12.79
N LEU A 100 -13.84 -8.04 11.91
CA LEU A 100 -13.38 -9.37 12.30
C LEU A 100 -12.11 -9.28 13.18
N ALA A 101 -11.17 -8.43 12.81
CA ALA A 101 -9.96 -8.18 13.59
C ALA A 101 -10.30 -7.61 14.99
N VAL A 102 -11.25 -6.69 15.09
CA VAL A 102 -11.74 -6.18 16.39
C VAL A 102 -12.42 -7.29 17.19
N ALA A 103 -13.30 -8.07 16.57
CA ALA A 103 -13.98 -9.18 17.24
C ALA A 103 -12.97 -10.23 17.77
N SER A 104 -11.83 -10.39 17.08
CA SER A 104 -10.82 -11.38 17.45
C SER A 104 -10.16 -11.15 18.82
N ILE A 105 -10.31 -9.97 19.42
CA ILE A 105 -9.88 -9.72 20.80
C ILE A 105 -10.53 -10.74 21.77
N ALA A 106 -11.78 -11.15 21.49
CA ALA A 106 -12.54 -12.02 22.37
C ALA A 106 -11.96 -13.45 22.50
N TRP A 107 -11.17 -13.90 21.52
CA TRP A 107 -10.51 -15.21 21.52
C TRP A 107 -9.00 -15.14 21.32
N SER A 108 -8.42 -13.93 21.35
CA SER A 108 -6.99 -13.72 21.13
C SER A 108 -6.14 -14.40 22.20
N ILE A 109 -5.06 -15.07 21.78
CA ILE A 109 -4.06 -15.64 22.70
C ILE A 109 -3.25 -14.57 23.45
N ASP A 110 -3.13 -13.34 22.89
CA ASP A 110 -2.58 -12.16 23.55
C ASP A 110 -3.47 -10.93 23.26
N PRO A 111 -4.55 -10.71 24.04
CA PRO A 111 -5.46 -9.58 23.81
C PRO A 111 -4.78 -8.21 23.89
N ALA A 112 -3.73 -8.08 24.71
CA ALA A 112 -3.02 -6.81 24.86
C ALA A 112 -2.18 -6.47 23.62
N LEU A 113 -1.56 -7.47 23.00
CA LEU A 113 -0.83 -7.33 21.74
C LEU A 113 -1.80 -7.04 20.58
N SER A 114 -2.90 -7.81 20.50
CA SER A 114 -3.97 -7.59 19.52
C SER A 114 -4.51 -6.17 19.60
N LEU A 115 -4.85 -5.68 20.79
CA LEU A 115 -5.35 -4.32 20.97
C LEU A 115 -4.37 -3.25 20.48
N ARG A 116 -3.08 -3.39 20.78
CA ARG A 116 -2.05 -2.47 20.28
C ARG A 116 -1.98 -2.45 18.76
N ARG A 117 -2.05 -3.63 18.12
CA ARG A 117 -2.05 -3.74 16.65
C ARG A 117 -3.35 -3.24 16.03
N LEU A 118 -4.49 -3.44 16.69
CA LEU A 118 -5.78 -2.90 16.23
C LEU A 118 -5.84 -1.37 16.28
N ILE A 119 -5.24 -0.74 17.28
CA ILE A 119 -5.12 0.74 17.30
C ILE A 119 -4.34 1.23 16.08
N ARG A 120 -3.24 0.57 15.72
CA ARG A 120 -2.47 0.91 14.52
C ARG A 120 -3.27 0.64 13.23
N LEU A 121 -3.95 -0.51 13.14
CA LEU A 121 -4.81 -0.86 12.00
C LEU A 121 -5.89 0.22 11.79
N GLY A 122 -6.61 0.55 12.86
CA GLY A 122 -7.63 1.61 12.84
C GLY A 122 -7.06 2.96 12.44
N THR A 123 -5.88 3.33 12.98
CA THR A 123 -5.20 4.58 12.62
C THR A 123 -4.87 4.62 11.13
N ILE A 124 -4.30 3.56 10.56
CA ILE A 124 -3.96 3.51 9.11
C ILE A 124 -5.22 3.68 8.27
N VAL A 125 -6.27 2.90 8.55
CA VAL A 125 -7.51 2.95 7.76
C VAL A 125 -8.17 4.32 7.87
N LEU A 126 -8.32 4.86 9.08
CA LEU A 126 -8.95 6.16 9.31
C LEU A 126 -8.10 7.32 8.77
N ALA A 127 -6.77 7.26 8.86
CA ALA A 127 -5.90 8.29 8.29
C ALA A 127 -5.98 8.32 6.76
N CYS A 128 -6.01 7.16 6.09
CA CYS A 128 -6.21 7.09 4.65
C CYS A 128 -7.60 7.62 4.24
N MET A 129 -8.66 7.30 5.00
CA MET A 129 -9.99 7.86 4.76
C MET A 129 -10.02 9.37 4.96
N ALA A 130 -9.46 9.87 6.06
CA ALA A 130 -9.39 11.30 6.36
C ALA A 130 -8.65 12.08 5.27
N PHE A 131 -7.50 11.55 4.82
CA PHE A 131 -6.73 12.12 3.72
C PHE A 131 -7.57 12.24 2.45
N VAL A 132 -8.28 11.18 2.07
CA VAL A 132 -9.11 11.13 0.87
C VAL A 132 -10.31 12.07 0.97
N LEU A 133 -10.93 12.18 2.14
CA LEU A 133 -12.07 13.08 2.38
C LEU A 133 -11.68 14.55 2.31
N MET A 134 -10.50 14.91 2.82
CA MET A 134 -10.02 16.28 2.87
C MET A 134 -9.38 16.75 1.56
N SER A 135 -8.84 15.83 0.75
CA SER A 135 -8.18 16.14 -0.51
C SER A 135 -8.98 15.64 -1.72
N TRP A 136 -10.05 16.32 -2.09
CA TRP A 136 -10.97 15.86 -3.13
C TRP A 136 -10.45 16.03 -4.56
N HIS A 137 -9.17 15.75 -4.82
CA HIS A 137 -8.60 15.76 -6.18
C HIS A 137 -8.19 14.35 -6.61
N ALA A 138 -8.64 13.86 -7.79
CA ALA A 138 -8.48 12.46 -8.22
C ALA A 138 -7.03 11.95 -8.17
N ARG A 139 -6.04 12.80 -8.48
CA ARG A 139 -4.62 12.42 -8.55
C ARG A 139 -3.79 12.90 -7.35
N ARG A 140 -4.43 13.42 -6.31
CA ARG A 140 -3.68 14.11 -5.26
C ARG A 140 -2.82 13.20 -4.41
N TYR A 141 -3.30 12.01 -4.06
CA TYR A 141 -2.50 11.10 -3.24
C TYR A 141 -1.18 10.72 -3.90
N GLN A 142 -1.16 10.52 -5.20
CA GLN A 142 0.04 10.21 -5.97
C GLN A 142 1.05 11.36 -5.92
N ASN A 143 0.57 12.60 -5.99
CA ASN A 143 1.41 13.80 -5.92
C ASN A 143 2.02 14.01 -4.54
N VAL A 144 1.41 13.48 -3.48
CA VAL A 144 1.93 13.52 -2.12
C VAL A 144 2.83 12.33 -1.84
N VAL A 145 2.38 11.12 -2.16
CA VAL A 145 3.11 9.87 -1.82
C VAL A 145 4.40 9.73 -2.62
N ARG A 146 4.38 10.04 -3.93
CA ARG A 146 5.57 9.93 -4.79
C ARG A 146 6.79 10.71 -4.28
N PRO A 147 6.70 12.01 -3.94
CA PRO A 147 7.84 12.73 -3.36
C PRO A 147 8.23 12.21 -1.97
N ILE A 148 7.27 11.82 -1.13
CA ILE A 148 7.57 11.24 0.19
C ILE A 148 8.45 10.00 0.05
N LEU A 149 8.04 9.04 -0.76
CA LEU A 149 8.80 7.81 -0.98
C LEU A 149 10.17 8.10 -1.61
N THR A 150 10.26 9.04 -2.55
CA THR A 150 11.52 9.42 -3.18
C THR A 150 12.50 10.01 -2.16
N ILE A 151 12.03 10.88 -1.27
CA ILE A 151 12.86 11.48 -0.21
C ILE A 151 13.31 10.41 0.80
N VAL A 152 12.44 9.48 1.15
CA VAL A 152 12.81 8.35 2.03
C VAL A 152 13.88 7.46 1.38
N LEU A 153 13.78 7.20 0.08
CA LEU A 153 14.80 6.42 -0.64
C LEU A 153 16.13 7.19 -0.77
N LEU A 154 16.09 8.50 -1.03
CA LEU A 154 17.29 9.36 -0.97
C LEU A 154 17.91 9.34 0.42
N GLY A 155 17.10 9.49 1.47
CA GLY A 155 17.52 9.35 2.85
C GLY A 155 18.14 7.98 3.14
N SER A 156 17.60 6.92 2.55
CA SER A 156 18.17 5.56 2.68
C SER A 156 19.54 5.44 2.02
N ILE A 157 19.75 6.09 0.88
CA ILE A 157 21.08 6.12 0.22
C ILE A 157 22.07 6.90 1.10
N VAL A 158 21.70 8.10 1.55
CA VAL A 158 22.56 8.92 2.43
C VAL A 158 22.88 8.16 3.72
N PHE A 159 21.88 7.55 4.35
CA PHE A 159 22.05 6.77 5.57
C PHE A 159 23.00 5.58 5.35
N GLY A 160 22.89 4.91 4.20
CA GLY A 160 23.78 3.80 3.84
C GLY A 160 25.21 4.23 3.59
N LEU A 161 25.44 5.44 3.08
CA LEU A 161 26.80 5.99 2.86
C LEU A 161 27.42 6.51 4.16
N VAL A 162 26.64 7.12 5.05
CA VAL A 162 27.13 7.75 6.28
C VAL A 162 27.26 6.73 7.43
N PHE A 163 26.28 5.81 7.55
CA PHE A 163 26.21 4.82 8.62
C PHE A 163 26.05 3.38 8.07
N PRO A 164 27.02 2.86 7.31
CA PRO A 164 26.89 1.55 6.64
C PRO A 164 26.65 0.39 7.62
N SER A 165 27.21 0.44 8.83
CA SER A 165 27.01 -0.58 9.85
C SER A 165 25.55 -0.70 10.31
N LEU A 166 24.77 0.38 10.24
CA LEU A 166 23.36 0.41 10.62
C LEU A 166 22.42 0.19 9.42
N ALA A 167 22.79 0.68 8.24
CA ALA A 167 21.94 0.69 7.05
C ALA A 167 22.12 -0.57 6.18
N ILE A 168 23.18 -1.33 6.37
CA ILE A 168 23.49 -2.54 5.62
C ILE A 168 23.46 -3.72 6.58
N HIS A 169 22.87 -4.83 6.14
CA HIS A 169 22.85 -6.05 6.94
C HIS A 169 24.27 -6.58 7.19
N GLN A 170 24.60 -6.81 8.46
CA GLN A 170 25.89 -7.34 8.91
C GLN A 170 25.84 -8.84 9.19
N GLN A 171 24.65 -9.48 9.11
CA GLN A 171 24.49 -10.90 9.35
C GLN A 171 25.27 -11.72 8.32
N THR A 172 25.82 -12.84 8.76
CA THR A 172 26.68 -13.74 7.95
C THR A 172 25.90 -14.66 7.00
N SER A 173 24.57 -14.68 7.07
CA SER A 173 23.75 -15.46 6.15
C SER A 173 23.92 -14.95 4.70
N ALA A 174 24.12 -15.87 3.75
CA ALA A 174 24.38 -15.55 2.34
C ALA A 174 23.34 -14.62 1.72
N GLU A 175 22.11 -14.61 2.24
CA GLU A 175 21.02 -13.77 1.75
C GLU A 175 21.07 -12.33 2.26
N LEU A 176 21.60 -12.11 3.44
CA LEU A 176 21.59 -10.81 4.10
C LEU A 176 22.90 -10.06 3.93
N VAL A 177 24.02 -10.78 3.79
CA VAL A 177 25.36 -10.16 3.68
C VAL A 177 25.39 -9.07 2.61
N GLY A 178 25.67 -7.85 3.04
CA GLY A 178 25.84 -6.70 2.17
C GLY A 178 24.54 -6.23 1.49
N ALA A 179 23.37 -6.75 1.85
CA ALA A 179 22.08 -6.24 1.40
C ALA A 179 21.72 -4.97 2.19
N TRP A 180 21.26 -3.94 1.48
CA TRP A 180 20.88 -2.69 2.10
C TRP A 180 19.45 -2.77 2.65
N ARG A 181 19.25 -2.27 3.86
CA ARG A 181 17.93 -1.98 4.43
C ARG A 181 17.63 -0.47 4.43
N GLY A 182 18.63 0.38 4.32
CA GLY A 182 18.48 1.84 4.36
C GLY A 182 17.76 2.28 5.65
N LEU A 183 16.76 3.11 5.52
CA LEU A 183 15.89 3.54 6.62
C LEU A 183 14.82 2.50 7.00
N ALA A 184 14.62 1.44 6.22
CA ALA A 184 13.66 0.39 6.53
C ALA A 184 14.24 -0.62 7.55
N ASN A 185 13.36 -1.41 8.16
CA ASN A 185 13.76 -2.44 9.13
C ASN A 185 14.49 -3.61 8.48
N HIS A 186 14.19 -3.91 7.21
CA HIS A 186 14.72 -5.07 6.49
C HIS A 186 14.92 -4.77 5.00
N LYS A 187 15.84 -5.51 4.33
CA LYS A 187 16.11 -5.37 2.90
C LYS A 187 14.88 -5.47 2.01
N ASN A 188 13.95 -6.37 2.36
CA ASN A 188 12.72 -6.58 1.59
C ASN A 188 11.76 -5.40 1.71
N GLY A 189 11.74 -4.71 2.86
CA GLY A 189 11.03 -3.45 3.05
C GLY A 189 11.59 -2.34 2.14
N LEU A 190 12.92 -2.20 2.07
CA LEU A 190 13.54 -1.25 1.13
C LEU A 190 13.23 -1.60 -0.32
N GLY A 191 13.26 -2.91 -0.67
CA GLY A 191 12.91 -3.39 -2.00
C GLY A 191 11.46 -3.08 -2.39
N ALA A 192 10.51 -3.32 -1.48
CA ALA A 192 9.09 -3.03 -1.70
C ALA A 192 8.81 -1.53 -1.87
N LEU A 193 9.41 -0.67 -1.01
CA LEU A 193 9.36 0.79 -1.17
C LEU A 193 9.90 1.24 -2.52
N SER A 194 11.01 0.66 -2.95
CA SER A 194 11.64 0.97 -4.23
C SER A 194 10.74 0.56 -5.41
N CYS A 195 10.15 -0.62 -5.34
CA CYS A 195 9.19 -1.11 -6.34
C CYS A 195 7.99 -0.15 -6.48
N ILE A 196 7.34 0.20 -5.36
CA ILE A 196 6.20 1.14 -5.36
C ILE A 196 6.59 2.50 -5.93
N THR A 197 7.75 3.01 -5.55
CA THR A 197 8.26 4.31 -6.04
C THR A 197 8.50 4.27 -7.56
N LEU A 198 9.09 3.18 -8.06
CA LEU A 198 9.25 2.96 -9.51
C LEU A 198 7.91 2.93 -10.24
N ILE A 199 6.92 2.22 -9.69
CA ILE A 199 5.56 2.18 -10.25
C ILE A 199 4.98 3.60 -10.36
N PHE A 200 5.08 4.42 -9.32
CA PHE A 200 4.56 5.79 -9.35
C PHE A 200 5.27 6.68 -10.38
N TRP A 201 6.61 6.63 -10.48
CA TRP A 201 7.34 7.43 -11.46
C TRP A 201 7.11 6.96 -12.89
N PHE A 202 7.12 5.64 -13.11
CA PHE A 202 6.89 5.05 -14.42
C PHE A 202 5.46 5.30 -14.93
N HIS A 203 4.46 5.13 -14.06
CA HIS A 203 3.08 5.46 -14.37
C HIS A 203 2.93 6.95 -14.73
N ALA A 204 3.48 7.86 -13.93
CA ALA A 204 3.39 9.30 -14.16
C ALA A 204 4.05 9.72 -15.49
N TRP A 205 5.13 9.06 -15.89
CA TRP A 205 5.73 9.26 -17.22
C TRP A 205 4.86 8.70 -18.35
N LEU A 206 4.37 7.47 -18.23
CA LEU A 206 3.52 6.84 -19.24
C LEU A 206 2.22 7.64 -19.47
N THR A 207 1.67 8.25 -18.43
CA THR A 207 0.45 9.08 -18.47
C THR A 207 0.72 10.53 -18.80
N ARG A 208 1.98 10.92 -19.02
CA ARG A 208 2.43 12.29 -19.31
C ARG A 208 2.12 13.30 -18.18
N GLU A 209 1.98 12.82 -16.94
CA GLU A 209 1.85 13.68 -15.76
C GLU A 209 3.16 14.41 -15.45
N VAL A 210 4.29 13.77 -15.75
CA VAL A 210 5.63 14.33 -15.55
C VAL A 210 6.46 14.19 -16.82
N LYS A 211 7.42 15.12 -16.99
CA LYS A 211 8.41 15.05 -18.07
C LYS A 211 9.37 13.88 -17.85
N LEU A 212 10.06 13.45 -18.91
CA LEU A 212 10.99 12.33 -18.88
C LEU A 212 12.11 12.53 -17.85
N LEU A 213 12.71 13.72 -17.78
CA LEU A 213 13.87 13.96 -16.91
C LEU A 213 13.55 13.78 -15.41
N PRO A 214 12.48 14.39 -14.84
CA PRO A 214 12.09 14.10 -13.45
C PRO A 214 11.74 12.63 -13.22
N ALA A 215 11.09 11.97 -14.21
CA ALA A 215 10.77 10.56 -14.10
C ALA A 215 12.00 9.68 -14.04
N LEU A 216 13.02 9.98 -14.88
CA LEU A 216 14.29 9.28 -14.85
C LEU A 216 15.06 9.54 -13.54
N ALA A 217 15.06 10.76 -13.02
CA ALA A 217 15.73 11.09 -11.77
C ALA A 217 15.11 10.34 -10.59
N GLY A 218 13.79 10.41 -10.41
CA GLY A 218 13.09 9.67 -9.35
C GLY A 218 13.14 8.16 -9.53
N GLY A 219 13.03 7.70 -10.78
CA GLY A 219 13.17 6.30 -11.14
C GLY A 219 14.59 5.75 -10.87
N ALA A 220 15.64 6.53 -11.15
CA ALA A 220 17.03 6.13 -10.88
C ALA A 220 17.28 5.95 -9.37
N VAL A 221 16.80 6.87 -8.53
CA VAL A 221 16.87 6.73 -7.06
C VAL A 221 16.24 5.43 -6.61
N ALA A 222 15.02 5.15 -7.09
CA ALA A 222 14.30 3.96 -6.71
C ALA A 222 14.96 2.68 -7.26
N ALA A 223 15.45 2.68 -8.50
CA ALA A 223 16.16 1.55 -9.08
C ALA A 223 17.47 1.25 -8.33
N THR A 224 18.22 2.28 -7.95
CA THR A 224 19.43 2.11 -7.12
C THR A 224 19.12 1.42 -5.81
N CYS A 225 18.11 1.90 -5.06
CA CYS A 225 17.70 1.26 -3.80
C CYS A 225 17.19 -0.18 -4.01
N LEU A 226 16.46 -0.44 -5.11
CA LEU A 226 15.98 -1.79 -5.45
C LEU A 226 17.14 -2.76 -5.65
N VAL A 227 18.15 -2.36 -6.41
CA VAL A 227 19.35 -3.19 -6.66
C VAL A 227 20.14 -3.39 -5.36
N LEU A 228 20.38 -2.33 -4.59
CA LEU A 228 21.11 -2.39 -3.32
C LEU A 228 20.37 -3.25 -2.26
N SER A 229 19.05 -3.29 -2.29
CA SER A 229 18.25 -4.15 -1.39
C SER A 229 18.48 -5.64 -1.61
N ARG A 230 18.96 -6.07 -2.79
CA ARG A 230 19.10 -7.47 -3.20
C ARG A 230 17.81 -8.29 -3.00
N SER A 231 16.63 -7.66 -3.08
CA SER A 231 15.34 -8.33 -2.94
C SER A 231 14.88 -8.89 -4.28
N SER A 232 15.06 -10.19 -4.49
CA SER A 232 14.66 -10.88 -5.74
C SER A 232 13.15 -10.78 -5.99
N THR A 233 12.33 -10.90 -4.94
CA THR A 233 10.86 -10.79 -5.07
C THR A 233 10.44 -9.40 -5.50
N SER A 234 11.01 -8.35 -4.90
CA SER A 234 10.69 -6.96 -5.27
C SER A 234 11.14 -6.65 -6.70
N LEU A 235 12.29 -7.19 -7.13
CA LEU A 235 12.77 -7.05 -8.51
C LEU A 235 11.81 -7.73 -9.49
N ALA A 236 11.42 -8.98 -9.24
CA ALA A 236 10.49 -9.72 -10.08
C ALA A 236 9.11 -9.02 -10.15
N ALA A 237 8.58 -8.58 -9.00
CA ALA A 237 7.35 -7.81 -8.95
C ALA A 237 7.45 -6.51 -9.76
N THR A 238 8.58 -5.79 -9.66
CA THR A 238 8.80 -4.56 -10.43
C THR A 238 8.73 -4.81 -11.92
N VAL A 239 9.48 -5.79 -12.43
CA VAL A 239 9.50 -6.12 -13.86
C VAL A 239 8.10 -6.50 -14.34
N PHE A 240 7.43 -7.41 -13.63
CA PHE A 240 6.08 -7.83 -13.96
C PHE A 240 5.11 -6.64 -14.02
N VAL A 241 5.08 -5.81 -12.98
CA VAL A 241 4.13 -4.70 -12.87
C VAL A 241 4.42 -3.60 -13.90
N MET A 242 5.68 -3.32 -14.23
CA MET A 242 6.03 -2.36 -15.28
C MET A 242 5.55 -2.83 -16.66
N VAL A 243 5.77 -4.11 -17.01
CA VAL A 243 5.25 -4.72 -18.25
C VAL A 243 3.72 -4.67 -18.27
N PHE A 244 3.10 -5.03 -17.15
CA PHE A 244 1.64 -4.99 -16.98
C PHE A 244 1.07 -3.58 -17.15
N LEU A 245 1.71 -2.53 -16.61
CA LEU A 245 1.33 -1.14 -16.83
C LEU A 245 1.39 -0.73 -18.29
N VAL A 246 2.48 -1.09 -18.99
CA VAL A 246 2.59 -0.83 -20.43
C VAL A 246 1.46 -1.52 -21.17
N MET A 247 1.18 -2.78 -20.86
CA MET A 247 0.09 -3.53 -21.46
C MET A 247 -1.26 -2.87 -21.21
N LEU A 248 -1.57 -2.47 -19.98
CA LEU A 248 -2.83 -1.80 -19.67
C LEU A 248 -2.96 -0.44 -20.36
N LEU A 249 -1.90 0.38 -20.39
CA LEU A 249 -1.96 1.76 -20.89
C LEU A 249 -1.78 1.87 -22.40
N ARG A 250 -0.99 0.96 -23.03
CA ARG A 250 -0.61 1.04 -24.44
C ARG A 250 -1.29 0.01 -25.34
N SER A 251 -2.12 -0.90 -24.80
CA SER A 251 -2.78 -1.93 -25.60
C SER A 251 -3.65 -1.32 -26.72
N PRO A 252 -3.61 -1.92 -27.92
CA PRO A 252 -4.46 -1.54 -29.04
C PRO A 252 -5.94 -1.64 -28.69
N HIS A 253 -6.77 -0.86 -29.39
CA HIS A 253 -8.23 -0.83 -29.14
C HIS A 253 -8.87 -2.21 -29.22
N GLY A 254 -8.45 -3.07 -30.17
CA GLY A 254 -8.97 -4.43 -30.33
C GLY A 254 -8.68 -5.37 -29.16
N LEU A 255 -7.62 -5.15 -28.37
CA LEU A 255 -7.30 -5.95 -27.19
C LEU A 255 -7.96 -5.47 -25.89
N ARG A 256 -8.46 -4.24 -25.87
CA ARG A 256 -9.07 -3.64 -24.66
C ARG A 256 -10.24 -4.44 -24.08
N PRO A 257 -11.16 -4.99 -24.87
CA PRO A 257 -12.26 -5.78 -24.35
C PRO A 257 -11.82 -7.04 -23.59
N TYR A 258 -10.65 -7.57 -23.93
CA TYR A 258 -10.10 -8.78 -23.32
C TYR A 258 -9.30 -8.51 -22.03
N MET A 259 -8.98 -7.25 -21.71
CA MET A 259 -8.20 -6.88 -20.52
C MET A 259 -8.84 -7.38 -19.21
N PRO A 260 -10.16 -7.26 -18.99
CA PRO A 260 -10.78 -7.79 -17.76
C PRO A 260 -10.57 -9.30 -17.60
N TYR A 261 -10.65 -10.07 -18.67
CA TYR A 261 -10.44 -11.53 -18.63
C TYR A 261 -8.97 -11.88 -18.34
N LEU A 262 -8.03 -11.15 -18.93
CA LEU A 262 -6.62 -11.32 -18.65
C LEU A 262 -6.29 -10.99 -17.18
N VAL A 263 -6.82 -9.89 -16.66
CA VAL A 263 -6.66 -9.52 -15.24
C VAL A 263 -7.28 -10.60 -14.34
N ALA A 264 -8.48 -11.07 -14.63
CA ALA A 264 -9.14 -12.13 -13.87
C ALA A 264 -8.33 -13.43 -13.89
N MET A 265 -7.78 -13.80 -15.05
CA MET A 265 -6.90 -14.97 -15.20
C MET A 265 -5.63 -14.82 -14.35
N LEU A 266 -4.96 -13.67 -14.39
CA LEU A 266 -3.75 -13.42 -13.59
C LEU A 266 -4.06 -13.46 -12.07
N VAL A 267 -5.20 -12.90 -11.65
CA VAL A 267 -5.64 -12.98 -10.25
C VAL A 267 -5.93 -14.42 -9.83
N ALA A 268 -6.61 -15.19 -10.70
CA ALA A 268 -6.89 -16.60 -10.44
C ALA A 268 -5.58 -17.41 -10.29
N ILE A 269 -4.62 -17.21 -11.19
CA ILE A 269 -3.30 -17.86 -11.12
C ILE A 269 -2.60 -17.50 -9.80
N LEU A 270 -2.59 -16.22 -9.40
CA LEU A 270 -1.99 -15.76 -8.15
C LEU A 270 -2.66 -16.39 -6.93
N LEU A 271 -3.99 -16.44 -6.89
CA LEU A 271 -4.72 -17.04 -5.78
C LEU A 271 -4.50 -18.55 -5.72
N ILE A 272 -4.53 -19.26 -6.86
CA ILE A 272 -4.22 -20.69 -6.94
C ILE A 272 -2.80 -20.94 -6.43
N TYR A 273 -1.84 -20.14 -6.86
CA TYR A 273 -0.45 -20.25 -6.40
C TYR A 273 -0.32 -20.00 -4.89
N ALA A 274 -1.01 -18.98 -4.36
CA ALA A 274 -1.04 -18.71 -2.92
C ALA A 274 -1.63 -19.89 -2.13
N LEU A 275 -2.75 -20.47 -2.63
CA LEU A 275 -3.38 -21.64 -2.01
C LEU A 275 -2.52 -22.90 -2.11
N ALA A 276 -1.72 -23.04 -3.18
CA ALA A 276 -0.77 -24.13 -3.34
C ALA A 276 0.35 -24.08 -2.31
N ILE A 277 0.92 -22.90 -2.09
CA ILE A 277 1.96 -22.67 -1.07
C ILE A 277 1.44 -23.02 0.32
N LEU A 278 0.19 -22.71 0.61
CA LEU A 278 -0.46 -23.02 1.89
C LEU A 278 -0.72 -24.52 2.08
N ASN A 279 -0.41 -25.35 1.09
CA ASN A 279 -0.66 -26.80 1.08
C ASN A 279 -2.14 -27.16 1.36
N LEU A 280 -3.07 -26.23 1.04
CA LEU A 280 -4.49 -26.37 1.30
C LEU A 280 -5.18 -27.30 0.30
N ILE A 281 -4.56 -27.51 -0.86
CA ILE A 281 -5.04 -28.40 -1.92
C ILE A 281 -4.00 -29.51 -2.09
N PRO A 282 -4.32 -30.76 -1.67
CA PRO A 282 -3.40 -31.88 -1.84
C PRO A 282 -3.00 -32.06 -3.33
N GLY A 283 -1.72 -32.28 -3.59
CA GLY A 283 -1.19 -32.49 -4.95
C GLY A 283 -0.95 -31.23 -5.78
N LEU A 284 -1.41 -30.05 -5.37
CA LEU A 284 -1.14 -28.82 -6.11
C LEU A 284 0.37 -28.44 -6.07
N GLY A 285 1.09 -28.81 -5.00
CA GLY A 285 2.53 -28.63 -4.90
C GLY A 285 3.31 -29.35 -6.00
N THR A 286 2.83 -30.50 -6.46
CA THR A 286 3.46 -31.24 -7.58
C THR A 286 3.32 -30.55 -8.92
N LEU A 287 2.28 -29.75 -9.12
CA LEU A 287 2.11 -28.91 -10.32
C LEU A 287 3.09 -27.74 -10.36
N MET A 288 3.64 -27.36 -9.20
CA MET A 288 4.63 -26.27 -9.08
C MET A 288 6.06 -26.74 -9.32
N ALA A 289 6.32 -28.05 -9.25
CA ALA A 289 7.65 -28.63 -9.44
C ALA A 289 8.34 -28.23 -10.77
N PRO A 290 7.63 -28.15 -11.94
CA PRO A 290 8.24 -27.72 -13.18
C PRO A 290 8.67 -26.24 -13.15
N ILE A 291 7.92 -25.38 -12.45
CA ILE A 291 8.24 -23.96 -12.32
C ILE A 291 9.49 -23.78 -11.45
N ALA A 292 9.63 -24.57 -10.40
CA ALA A 292 10.81 -24.60 -9.56
C ALA A 292 12.05 -25.06 -10.35
N ALA A 293 11.91 -26.10 -11.16
CA ALA A 293 12.99 -26.61 -12.01
C ALA A 293 13.44 -25.57 -13.06
N LEU A 294 12.51 -24.79 -13.63
CA LEU A 294 12.82 -23.75 -14.60
C LEU A 294 13.50 -22.52 -13.99
N THR A 295 13.22 -22.23 -12.72
CA THR A 295 13.81 -21.05 -12.05
C THR A 295 15.16 -21.32 -11.44
N GLY A 296 15.60 -22.59 -11.37
CA GLY A 296 16.86 -23.02 -10.76
C GLY A 296 16.96 -22.64 -9.25
N LYS A 297 15.89 -22.13 -8.68
CA LYS A 297 15.80 -21.83 -7.26
C LYS A 297 15.13 -23.00 -6.57
N ASP A 298 15.83 -23.50 -5.56
CA ASP A 298 15.25 -24.47 -4.64
C ASP A 298 13.93 -23.90 -4.10
N MET A 299 12.83 -24.70 -4.20
CA MET A 299 11.51 -24.31 -3.67
C MET A 299 11.54 -24.07 -2.15
N SER A 300 12.66 -24.37 -1.50
CA SER A 300 12.88 -24.13 -0.08
C SER A 300 12.76 -22.64 0.32
N LEU A 301 12.65 -21.70 -0.67
CA LEU A 301 12.54 -20.26 -0.40
C LEU A 301 13.39 -19.87 0.85
N THR A 302 14.59 -20.48 0.94
CA THR A 302 15.61 -20.22 1.96
C THR A 302 15.06 -20.19 3.40
N GLY A 303 14.71 -21.36 3.94
CA GLY A 303 14.23 -21.54 5.33
C GLY A 303 12.75 -21.26 5.56
N ARG A 304 12.03 -20.71 4.56
CA ARG A 304 10.58 -20.41 4.72
C ARG A 304 9.72 -21.66 4.76
N THR A 305 10.11 -22.73 4.07
CA THR A 305 9.38 -24.01 4.12
C THR A 305 9.30 -24.59 5.53
N GLU A 306 10.35 -24.44 6.33
CA GLU A 306 10.36 -24.86 7.74
C GLU A 306 9.42 -23.98 8.57
N ILE A 307 9.44 -22.64 8.36
CA ILE A 307 8.51 -21.72 9.00
C ILE A 307 7.07 -22.11 8.67
N TRP A 308 6.78 -22.35 7.39
CA TRP A 308 5.43 -22.70 6.95
C TRP A 308 4.96 -24.07 7.44
N ALA A 309 5.86 -25.05 7.57
CA ALA A 309 5.53 -26.35 8.13
C ALA A 309 5.10 -26.23 9.60
N ILE A 310 5.87 -25.52 10.42
CA ILE A 310 5.56 -25.29 11.84
C ILE A 310 4.23 -24.52 11.95
N LEU A 311 4.09 -23.44 11.19
CA LEU A 311 2.89 -22.61 11.24
C LEU A 311 1.63 -23.34 10.73
N SER A 312 1.77 -24.20 9.72
CA SER A 312 0.65 -25.02 9.22
C SER A 312 0.19 -26.05 10.25
N GLU A 313 1.12 -26.59 11.05
CA GLU A 313 0.78 -27.46 12.17
C GLU A 313 -0.01 -26.68 13.24
N HIS A 314 0.48 -25.48 13.60
CA HIS A 314 -0.18 -24.62 14.56
C HIS A 314 -1.61 -24.21 14.11
N ILE A 315 -1.80 -23.85 12.83
CA ILE A 315 -3.11 -23.46 12.26
C ILE A 315 -4.15 -24.58 12.41
N ARG A 316 -3.75 -25.87 12.44
CA ARG A 316 -4.69 -26.98 12.63
C ARG A 316 -5.40 -26.96 13.98
N TYR A 317 -4.82 -26.31 14.99
CA TYR A 317 -5.44 -26.15 16.30
C TYR A 317 -6.47 -24.99 16.32
N HIS A 318 -6.30 -23.99 15.44
CA HIS A 318 -7.16 -22.79 15.37
C HIS A 318 -7.68 -22.50 13.93
N PRO A 319 -8.28 -23.47 13.22
CA PRO A 319 -8.47 -23.40 11.78
C PRO A 319 -9.48 -22.31 11.35
N PHE A 320 -10.55 -22.08 12.11
CA PHE A 320 -11.66 -21.22 11.64
C PHE A 320 -11.48 -19.75 11.94
N LEU A 321 -11.00 -19.41 13.12
CA LEU A 321 -10.92 -18.03 13.63
C LEU A 321 -9.48 -17.59 13.98
N GLY A 322 -8.51 -18.49 13.88
CA GLY A 322 -7.10 -18.20 14.18
C GLY A 322 -6.84 -17.89 15.65
N THR A 323 -5.68 -17.31 15.92
CA THR A 323 -5.18 -17.01 17.27
C THR A 323 -5.50 -15.60 17.76
N GLY A 324 -6.18 -14.81 16.94
CA GLY A 324 -6.44 -13.38 17.17
C GLY A 324 -5.50 -12.49 16.35
N TYR A 325 -6.03 -11.38 15.85
CA TYR A 325 -5.31 -10.48 14.94
C TYR A 325 -3.98 -10.01 15.54
N GLY A 326 -2.90 -10.44 14.88
CA GLY A 326 -1.54 -10.08 15.28
C GLY A 326 -1.13 -10.57 16.67
N ALA A 327 -1.78 -11.56 17.27
CA ALA A 327 -1.48 -12.04 18.61
C ALA A 327 -0.26 -12.99 18.65
N TYR A 328 0.00 -13.69 17.56
CA TYR A 328 0.94 -14.80 17.53
C TYR A 328 2.41 -14.35 17.66
N TRP A 329 2.85 -13.37 16.86
CA TRP A 329 4.23 -12.92 16.82
C TRP A 329 4.50 -11.81 17.83
N THR A 330 5.27 -12.12 18.87
CA THR A 330 5.77 -11.11 19.82
C THR A 330 6.95 -10.32 19.22
N ALA A 331 7.35 -9.23 19.87
CA ALA A 331 8.46 -8.36 19.41
C ALA A 331 9.87 -9.01 19.60
N GLY A 332 9.93 -10.30 19.66
CA GLY A 332 11.11 -11.13 19.85
C GLY A 332 10.70 -12.42 20.54
N PRO A 333 11.59 -13.40 20.68
CA PRO A 333 11.25 -14.64 21.33
C PRO A 333 10.97 -14.43 22.83
N VAL A 334 9.72 -14.70 23.24
CA VAL A 334 9.29 -14.62 24.63
C VAL A 334 8.96 -16.04 25.12
N ALA A 335 9.65 -16.50 26.14
CA ALA A 335 9.42 -17.83 26.70
C ALA A 335 7.97 -17.96 27.22
N GLY A 336 7.33 -19.08 26.91
CA GLY A 336 5.93 -19.34 27.27
C GLY A 336 4.89 -18.84 26.26
N THR A 337 5.29 -18.14 25.20
CA THR A 337 4.38 -17.83 24.08
C THR A 337 4.37 -18.96 23.04
N GLU A 338 3.28 -19.10 22.28
CA GLU A 338 3.14 -20.14 21.26
C GLU A 338 4.21 -19.99 20.16
N SER A 339 4.53 -18.76 19.75
CA SER A 339 5.59 -18.51 18.77
C SER A 339 7.00 -18.81 19.25
N TYR A 340 7.20 -19.07 20.55
CA TYR A 340 8.50 -19.47 21.08
C TYR A 340 8.94 -20.86 20.59
N GLU A 341 8.02 -21.68 20.08
CA GLU A 341 8.29 -22.98 19.47
C GLU A 341 9.34 -22.90 18.35
N PHE A 342 9.36 -21.78 17.59
CA PHE A 342 10.35 -21.57 16.53
C PHE A 342 11.79 -21.58 17.07
N VAL A 343 12.03 -21.02 18.26
CA VAL A 343 13.35 -21.01 18.90
C VAL A 343 13.86 -22.44 19.16
N TRP A 344 12.96 -23.32 19.58
CA TRP A 344 13.31 -24.72 19.83
C TRP A 344 13.49 -25.52 18.55
N ARG A 345 12.62 -25.34 17.56
CA ARG A 345 12.61 -26.16 16.33
C ARG A 345 13.63 -25.68 15.30
N MET A 346 13.99 -24.41 15.30
CA MET A 346 14.87 -23.77 14.31
C MET A 346 16.21 -23.28 14.86
N GLY A 347 16.72 -23.91 15.95
CA GLY A 347 18.07 -23.65 16.46
C GLY A 347 18.27 -22.17 16.88
N SER A 348 17.37 -21.63 17.72
CA SER A 348 17.37 -20.26 18.23
C SER A 348 16.99 -19.18 17.21
N PHE A 349 16.55 -19.56 16.01
CA PHE A 349 16.00 -18.61 15.04
C PHE A 349 14.54 -18.27 15.35
N TYR A 350 14.20 -16.98 15.31
CA TYR A 350 12.85 -16.48 15.51
C TYR A 350 12.43 -15.62 14.30
N PRO A 351 11.48 -16.09 13.47
CA PRO A 351 11.14 -15.41 12.21
C PRO A 351 10.40 -14.07 12.41
N GLY A 352 9.59 -13.93 13.46
CA GLY A 352 8.80 -12.74 13.76
C GLY A 352 7.63 -12.46 12.80
N SER A 353 7.46 -13.26 11.74
CA SER A 353 6.32 -13.27 10.83
C SER A 353 6.29 -14.54 10.00
N ALA A 354 5.17 -14.84 9.34
CA ALA A 354 5.08 -15.98 8.42
C ALA A 354 5.90 -15.82 7.13
N HIS A 355 6.40 -14.64 6.83
CA HIS A 355 6.98 -14.30 5.51
C HIS A 355 6.08 -14.73 4.32
N ASN A 356 4.79 -14.73 4.54
CA ASN A 356 3.74 -14.98 3.56
C ASN A 356 2.44 -14.36 4.08
N GLY A 357 1.94 -13.33 3.39
CA GLY A 357 0.79 -12.57 3.88
C GLY A 357 -0.52 -13.36 3.86
N TYR A 358 -0.64 -14.37 3.02
CA TYR A 358 -1.83 -15.22 3.00
C TYR A 358 -1.84 -16.17 4.20
N LEU A 359 -0.70 -16.80 4.49
CA LEU A 359 -0.53 -17.69 5.65
C LEU A 359 -0.66 -16.92 6.98
N GLU A 360 -0.13 -15.71 7.04
CA GLU A 360 -0.28 -14.84 8.21
C GLU A 360 -1.75 -14.58 8.55
N ILE A 361 -2.57 -14.25 7.53
CA ILE A 361 -4.01 -14.04 7.72
C ILE A 361 -4.72 -15.30 8.22
N VAL A 362 -4.33 -16.48 7.73
CA VAL A 362 -4.88 -17.75 8.22
C VAL A 362 -4.47 -18.01 9.67
N ASN A 363 -3.25 -17.71 10.03
CA ASN A 363 -2.78 -17.83 11.40
C ASN A 363 -3.53 -16.89 12.36
N ASP A 364 -3.68 -15.62 11.96
CA ASP A 364 -4.31 -14.59 12.78
C ASP A 364 -5.82 -14.76 12.92
N LEU A 365 -6.54 -15.02 11.81
CA LEU A 365 -7.99 -14.97 11.72
C LEU A 365 -8.62 -16.21 11.08
N GLY A 366 -7.84 -17.27 10.89
CA GLY A 366 -8.30 -18.54 10.34
C GLY A 366 -8.84 -18.44 8.91
N TRP A 367 -9.66 -19.42 8.55
CA TRP A 367 -10.36 -19.44 7.27
C TRP A 367 -11.30 -18.25 7.07
N ALA A 368 -11.89 -17.72 8.15
CA ALA A 368 -12.74 -16.52 8.09
C ALA A 368 -11.95 -15.32 7.59
N GLY A 369 -10.73 -15.13 8.08
CA GLY A 369 -9.82 -14.07 7.62
C GLY A 369 -9.42 -14.25 6.16
N LEU A 370 -9.06 -15.47 5.74
CA LEU A 370 -8.68 -15.76 4.36
C LEU A 370 -9.84 -15.54 3.38
N LEU A 371 -11.04 -15.98 3.70
CA LEU A 371 -12.23 -15.76 2.86
C LEU A 371 -12.53 -14.26 2.74
N CYS A 372 -12.39 -13.50 3.84
CA CYS A 372 -12.53 -12.06 3.82
C CYS A 372 -11.45 -11.38 2.93
N LEU A 373 -10.20 -11.83 3.00
CA LEU A 373 -9.12 -11.35 2.13
C LEU A 373 -9.40 -11.66 0.66
N ILE A 374 -9.82 -12.87 0.31
CA ILE A 374 -10.17 -13.23 -1.07
C ILE A 374 -11.30 -12.34 -1.59
N ALA A 375 -12.34 -12.15 -0.79
CA ALA A 375 -13.46 -11.28 -1.15
C ALA A 375 -13.03 -9.80 -1.28
N TYR A 376 -12.10 -9.33 -0.44
CA TYR A 376 -11.47 -8.01 -0.56
C TYR A 376 -10.72 -7.88 -1.89
N ILE A 377 -9.89 -8.87 -2.24
CA ILE A 377 -9.12 -8.91 -3.50
C ILE A 377 -10.06 -8.85 -4.70
N VAL A 378 -11.05 -9.73 -4.77
CA VAL A 378 -12.01 -9.79 -5.88
C VAL A 378 -12.74 -8.46 -6.04
N THR A 379 -13.18 -7.88 -4.91
CA THR A 379 -13.90 -6.60 -4.94
C THR A 379 -12.99 -5.44 -5.37
N HIS A 380 -11.74 -5.40 -4.88
CA HIS A 380 -10.77 -4.37 -5.27
C HIS A 380 -10.46 -4.43 -6.77
N VAL A 381 -10.21 -5.63 -7.29
CA VAL A 381 -9.95 -5.85 -8.73
C VAL A 381 -11.16 -5.45 -9.56
N ARG A 382 -12.39 -5.86 -9.17
CA ARG A 382 -13.62 -5.46 -9.85
C ARG A 382 -13.79 -3.93 -9.88
N GLN A 383 -13.60 -3.27 -8.76
CA GLN A 383 -13.66 -1.80 -8.67
C GLN A 383 -12.59 -1.12 -9.53
N SER A 384 -11.37 -1.66 -9.53
CA SER A 384 -10.27 -1.16 -10.36
C SER A 384 -10.55 -1.33 -11.86
N LEU A 385 -11.15 -2.46 -12.27
CA LEU A 385 -11.59 -2.69 -13.65
C LEU A 385 -12.74 -1.77 -14.05
N GLN A 386 -13.68 -1.50 -13.16
CA GLN A 386 -14.73 -0.49 -13.39
C GLN A 386 -14.10 0.90 -13.65
N LEU A 387 -13.13 1.29 -12.82
CA LEU A 387 -12.42 2.55 -13.02
C LEU A 387 -11.56 2.53 -14.30
N LEU A 388 -10.92 1.39 -14.64
CA LEU A 388 -10.14 1.25 -15.87
C LEU A 388 -10.97 1.52 -17.13
N ALA A 389 -12.24 1.14 -17.12
CA ALA A 389 -13.17 1.40 -18.21
C ALA A 389 -13.53 2.89 -18.35
N MET A 390 -13.50 3.65 -17.26
CA MET A 390 -13.88 5.06 -17.18
C MET A 390 -12.67 6.00 -17.20
N ASP A 391 -11.67 5.74 -16.37
CA ASP A 391 -10.37 6.43 -16.34
C ASP A 391 -9.26 5.37 -16.38
N ARG A 392 -8.76 5.14 -17.59
CA ARG A 392 -7.76 4.12 -17.86
C ARG A 392 -6.46 4.36 -17.08
N HIS A 393 -6.07 5.62 -16.92
CA HIS A 393 -4.83 5.96 -16.22
C HIS A 393 -4.90 5.60 -14.75
N GLN A 394 -6.00 5.97 -14.09
CA GLN A 394 -6.18 5.67 -12.67
C GLN A 394 -6.44 4.18 -12.43
N GLY A 395 -7.31 3.55 -13.22
CA GLY A 395 -7.58 2.11 -13.09
C GLY A 395 -6.34 1.25 -13.28
N ALA A 396 -5.45 1.61 -14.23
CA ALA A 396 -4.19 0.92 -14.45
C ALA A 396 -3.25 1.05 -13.23
N LEU A 397 -3.17 2.21 -12.60
CA LEU A 397 -2.36 2.41 -11.40
C LEU A 397 -2.85 1.54 -10.23
N TYR A 398 -4.16 1.52 -9.98
CA TYR A 398 -4.70 0.72 -8.87
C TYR A 398 -4.51 -0.78 -9.07
N LEU A 399 -4.64 -1.27 -10.31
CA LEU A 399 -4.29 -2.66 -10.63
C LEU A 399 -2.78 -2.94 -10.48
N ALA A 400 -1.93 -2.01 -10.87
CA ALA A 400 -0.48 -2.15 -10.72
C ALA A 400 -0.07 -2.25 -9.24
N LEU A 401 -0.60 -1.37 -8.37
CA LEU A 401 -0.35 -1.42 -6.93
C LEU A 401 -0.90 -2.72 -6.30
N PHE A 402 -2.08 -3.16 -6.76
CA PHE A 402 -2.65 -4.43 -6.32
C PHE A 402 -1.74 -5.62 -6.69
N PHE A 403 -1.25 -5.72 -7.94
CA PHE A 403 -0.39 -6.83 -8.34
C PHE A 403 0.97 -6.78 -7.63
N GLN A 404 1.54 -5.59 -7.41
CA GLN A 404 2.74 -5.45 -6.59
C GLN A 404 2.50 -6.03 -5.19
N GLN A 405 1.43 -5.62 -4.52
CA GLN A 405 1.05 -6.10 -3.21
C GLN A 405 0.82 -7.63 -3.21
N ALA A 406 0.06 -8.14 -4.16
CA ALA A 406 -0.29 -9.56 -4.22
C ALA A 406 0.93 -10.46 -4.47
N ILE A 407 1.88 -10.03 -5.32
CA ILE A 407 3.11 -10.78 -5.60
C ILE A 407 4.06 -10.73 -4.41
N THR A 408 4.26 -9.58 -3.79
CA THR A 408 5.16 -9.46 -2.63
C THR A 408 4.65 -10.26 -1.43
N ASN A 409 3.33 -10.39 -1.27
CA ASN A 409 2.74 -11.22 -0.20
C ASN A 409 2.94 -12.74 -0.35
N LEU A 410 3.43 -13.22 -1.49
CA LEU A 410 3.84 -14.62 -1.63
C LEU A 410 5.10 -14.95 -0.84
N SER A 411 5.90 -13.95 -0.50
CA SER A 411 7.18 -14.11 0.17
C SER A 411 7.42 -13.15 1.34
N GLU A 412 6.48 -12.26 1.62
CA GLU A 412 6.50 -11.30 2.74
C GLU A 412 5.11 -11.14 3.33
N THR A 413 5.02 -10.57 4.55
CA THR A 413 3.77 -10.36 5.26
C THR A 413 3.34 -8.91 5.15
N HIS A 414 2.52 -8.57 4.16
CA HIS A 414 2.06 -7.20 3.90
C HIS A 414 0.54 -7.03 3.94
N TRP A 415 -0.26 -8.12 3.71
CA TRP A 415 -1.72 -8.03 3.81
C TRP A 415 -2.16 -7.67 5.21
N PHE A 416 -2.85 -6.54 5.34
CA PHE A 416 -3.36 -6.00 6.61
C PHE A 416 -2.30 -5.90 7.72
N SER A 417 -1.02 -5.88 7.36
CA SER A 417 0.09 -5.79 8.31
C SER A 417 0.33 -4.35 8.75
N VAL A 418 0.18 -4.10 10.03
CA VAL A 418 0.45 -2.78 10.64
C VAL A 418 1.94 -2.45 10.77
N LEU A 419 2.79 -3.29 10.21
CA LEU A 419 4.25 -3.12 10.15
C LEU A 419 4.75 -2.92 8.72
N SER A 420 3.84 -2.83 7.72
CA SER A 420 4.18 -2.71 6.31
C SER A 420 3.64 -1.42 5.69
N VAL A 421 4.53 -0.66 5.05
CA VAL A 421 4.13 0.53 4.27
C VAL A 421 3.29 0.14 3.06
N ASP A 422 3.49 -1.04 2.51
CA ASP A 422 2.68 -1.58 1.40
C ASP A 422 1.19 -1.61 1.77
N PHE A 423 0.87 -2.00 3.01
CA PHE A 423 -0.50 -1.96 3.50
C PHE A 423 -1.07 -0.54 3.56
N VAL A 424 -0.27 0.46 3.97
CA VAL A 424 -0.69 1.88 3.95
C VAL A 424 -1.00 2.32 2.52
N ILE A 425 -0.11 2.02 1.58
CA ILE A 425 -0.29 2.39 0.17
C ILE A 425 -1.52 1.69 -0.43
N MET A 426 -1.72 0.41 -0.12
CA MET A 426 -2.88 -0.34 -0.60
C MET A 426 -4.20 0.16 0.01
N THR A 427 -4.21 0.51 1.30
CA THR A 427 -5.37 1.10 1.97
C THR A 427 -5.69 2.48 1.39
N LEU A 428 -4.66 3.30 1.13
CA LEU A 428 -4.82 4.60 0.48
C LEU A 428 -5.33 4.44 -0.95
N ALA A 429 -4.81 3.47 -1.71
CA ALA A 429 -5.31 3.14 -3.05
C ALA A 429 -6.79 2.70 -3.01
N THR A 430 -7.17 1.84 -2.05
CA THR A 430 -8.55 1.36 -1.90
C THR A 430 -9.51 2.51 -1.54
N THR A 431 -9.13 3.39 -0.64
CA THR A 431 -9.95 4.55 -0.27
C THR A 431 -10.04 5.58 -1.40
N ALA A 432 -8.95 5.83 -2.11
CA ALA A 432 -8.93 6.71 -3.28
C ALA A 432 -9.72 6.14 -4.47
N LEU A 433 -9.68 4.82 -4.68
CA LEU A 433 -10.49 4.12 -5.66
C LEU A 433 -11.98 4.29 -5.38
N ALA A 434 -12.39 4.06 -4.13
CA ALA A 434 -13.77 4.27 -3.70
C ALA A 434 -14.25 5.71 -3.95
N ARG A 435 -13.40 6.71 -3.66
CA ARG A 435 -13.67 8.11 -3.95
C ARG A 435 -13.82 8.37 -5.45
N ALA A 436 -12.91 7.85 -6.29
CA ALA A 436 -12.97 8.02 -7.72
C ALA A 436 -14.29 7.48 -8.31
N LEU A 437 -14.74 6.32 -7.84
CA LEU A 437 -16.01 5.73 -8.24
C LEU A 437 -17.21 6.54 -7.72
N LEU A 438 -17.14 7.07 -6.49
CA LEU A 438 -18.17 7.95 -5.94
C LEU A 438 -18.28 9.25 -6.75
N GLU A 439 -17.16 9.90 -7.04
CA GLU A 439 -17.13 11.14 -7.84
C GLU A 439 -17.77 10.92 -9.20
N GLN A 440 -17.53 9.81 -9.85
CA GLN A 440 -18.15 9.50 -11.13
C GLN A 440 -19.65 9.29 -11.03
N ARG A 441 -20.12 8.60 -10.00
CA ARG A 441 -21.57 8.45 -9.76
C ARG A 441 -22.23 9.80 -9.52
N LEU A 442 -21.59 10.66 -8.73
CA LEU A 442 -22.12 12.02 -8.47
C LEU A 442 -22.17 12.86 -9.75
N ARG A 443 -21.16 12.78 -10.62
CA ARG A 443 -21.19 13.48 -11.93
C ARG A 443 -22.36 13.03 -12.81
N LEU A 444 -22.64 11.74 -12.85
CA LEU A 444 -23.79 11.22 -13.59
C LEU A 444 -25.12 11.75 -13.04
N VAL A 445 -25.25 11.84 -11.71
CA VAL A 445 -26.45 12.36 -11.05
C VAL A 445 -26.62 13.86 -11.29
N PHE A 446 -25.54 14.64 -11.25
CA PHE A 446 -25.58 16.08 -11.43
C PHE A 446 -25.47 16.53 -12.90
N GLY A 447 -25.35 15.60 -13.86
CA GLY A 447 -25.25 15.89 -15.29
C GLY A 447 -23.98 16.63 -15.70
N GLU A 448 -22.89 16.54 -14.94
CA GLU A 448 -21.61 17.14 -15.29
C GLU A 448 -20.88 16.33 -16.38
N PRO A 449 -20.31 16.98 -17.41
CA PRO A 449 -19.55 16.28 -18.44
C PRO A 449 -18.29 15.62 -17.84
N GLN A 450 -17.93 14.47 -18.38
CA GLN A 450 -16.67 13.82 -18.03
C GLN A 450 -15.48 14.72 -18.40
N PRO A 451 -14.44 14.83 -17.55
CA PRO A 451 -13.23 15.54 -17.94
C PRO A 451 -12.63 14.82 -19.14
N SER A 452 -12.34 15.58 -20.21
CA SER A 452 -11.69 15.04 -21.39
C SER A 452 -10.33 14.43 -20.97
N THR A 453 -10.12 13.16 -21.25
CA THR A 453 -8.89 12.41 -20.92
C THR A 453 -7.68 12.83 -21.77
N SER A 454 -7.80 13.87 -22.61
CA SER A 454 -6.83 14.26 -23.64
C SER A 454 -6.32 15.70 -23.58
N GLY A 455 -6.53 16.44 -22.48
CA GLY A 455 -5.96 17.78 -22.31
C GLY A 455 -4.69 17.79 -21.45
N PRO A 456 -3.65 18.56 -21.79
CA PRO A 456 -2.61 18.87 -20.83
C PRO A 456 -3.21 19.58 -19.63
N ILE A 457 -2.80 19.22 -18.42
CA ILE A 457 -3.23 19.89 -17.19
C ILE A 457 -2.54 21.26 -17.16
N ASP A 458 -3.16 22.26 -17.80
CA ASP A 458 -2.86 23.65 -17.56
C ASP A 458 -3.42 24.01 -16.18
N GLY A 459 -2.57 23.92 -15.15
CA GLY A 459 -3.01 24.19 -13.80
C GLY A 459 -1.94 24.09 -12.72
N MET A 460 -0.67 24.15 -13.10
CA MET A 460 0.41 24.38 -12.13
C MET A 460 1.43 25.40 -12.66
N ALA A 461 0.90 26.53 -13.15
CA ALA A 461 1.66 27.78 -13.17
C ALA A 461 1.51 28.38 -11.76
N LEU A 462 2.60 28.43 -10.99
CA LEU A 462 2.75 29.36 -9.89
C LEU A 462 2.27 30.73 -10.39
N PRO A 463 1.49 31.50 -9.63
CA PRO A 463 1.14 32.87 -10.00
C PRO A 463 2.40 33.73 -9.82
N LEU A 464 3.28 33.69 -10.80
CA LEU A 464 4.23 34.79 -11.00
C LEU A 464 3.39 35.97 -11.38
N ALA A 465 3.34 36.95 -10.47
CA ALA A 465 2.62 38.22 -10.63
C ALA A 465 2.92 38.82 -12.01
N ARG A 466 1.98 38.71 -12.94
CA ARG A 466 1.94 39.56 -14.14
C ARG A 466 1.54 40.94 -13.66
N LYS A 467 2.51 41.81 -13.39
CA LYS A 467 2.32 43.24 -13.37
C LYS A 467 1.87 43.66 -14.78
N SER A 468 0.59 43.97 -14.92
CA SER A 468 0.06 44.61 -16.09
C SER A 468 0.62 46.02 -16.17
N PHE A 469 1.61 46.22 -17.04
CA PHE A 469 1.98 47.56 -17.48
C PHE A 469 0.83 48.08 -18.39
N THR A 470 -0.05 48.87 -17.84
CA THR A 470 -0.97 49.72 -18.59
C THR A 470 -0.17 50.84 -19.21
N ARG A 471 0.04 50.76 -20.51
CA ARG A 471 0.59 51.82 -21.33
C ARG A 471 -0.47 52.92 -21.44
N VAL A 472 -0.26 54.03 -20.73
CA VAL A 472 -1.02 55.25 -20.92
C VAL A 472 -0.59 55.83 -22.28
N GLN A 473 -1.45 55.81 -23.28
CA GLN A 473 -1.29 56.61 -24.48
C GLN A 473 -1.79 58.02 -24.16
N GLY A 474 -0.86 58.93 -24.06
CA GLY A 474 -1.15 60.37 -24.08
C GLY A 474 -1.59 60.79 -25.48
N GLY A 475 -2.82 61.26 -25.61
CA GLY A 475 -3.25 62.02 -26.76
C GLY A 475 -2.89 63.50 -26.53
N GLY A 476 -2.05 64.04 -27.39
CA GLY A 476 -1.87 65.47 -27.52
C GLY A 476 -2.67 65.99 -28.70
N ALA A 477 -3.28 67.07 -28.48
CA ALA A 477 -3.53 68.08 -29.49
C ALA A 477 -3.29 69.42 -28.85
#